data_b8dbbbbf8e07605c2c3b0b603cb7fd8e
#
_entry.id   b8dbbbbf8e07605c2c3b0b603cb7fd8e
#
_cell.length_a   1.000
_cell.length_b   1.000
_cell.length_c   1.000
_cell.angle_alpha   90.00
_cell.angle_beta   90.00
_cell.angle_gamma   90.00
#
_symmetry.space_group_name_H-M   'P 1'
#
loop_
_entity.id
_entity.type
_entity.pdbx_description
1 polymer ?
#
loop_
_entity_poly.entity_id
_entity_poly.type
_entity_poly.pdbx_seq_one_letter_code
_entity_poly.pdbx_strand_id
1 'polypeptide(L)'
;MTRDLQRLILSLTVWALGEGMFMYIIPLYIRDLGATPAQIGGVLGIAGMSMAVLHVPAGYLADRLGRKPVMIAGWFLGLLGAAAMFVAPSLALFSMALTLYYSTTFVTSANNSYITASRGTLSVERALTLVSAAYGVGLVISPALGGWIASLMGLRSVFGWASLLLAISCALLLPLSPQLVEPKKEERRYGQLMANRTFLGLVILIFATLLAMYLGIPLAPNFLQEVRSVPVATIGLLGSANALGIVVFNTILGRRHPRWGWIIGQVLVFGSALVLWLSAAVPLFMLGYFLRSGFGVAKGLATSQVGRVVDDHEMGMAYAVTETAGAGAMILAPVMAGLLYEREPVMPFILSAALTAVGILLTIRFAPRRDRHSQVPVEAR
;
A
#
# COMPACT_ATOMS: atom_id res chain seq x y z
N MET A 1 19.28 15.41 -13.97
CA MET A 1 18.39 15.45 -12.78
C MET A 1 18.37 16.86 -12.23
N THR A 2 17.19 17.44 -12.03
CA THR A 2 17.04 18.80 -11.47
C THR A 2 17.31 18.83 -9.95
N ARG A 3 17.60 20.03 -9.41
CA ARG A 3 17.73 20.21 -7.95
C ARG A 3 16.43 19.91 -7.20
N ASP A 4 15.28 20.22 -7.82
CA ASP A 4 13.96 19.93 -7.24
C ASP A 4 13.71 18.43 -7.13
N LEU A 5 14.05 17.64 -8.15
CA LEU A 5 13.93 16.19 -8.08
C LEU A 5 14.86 15.59 -7.01
N GLN A 6 16.08 16.11 -6.84
CA GLN A 6 16.99 15.67 -5.77
C GLN A 6 16.41 15.95 -4.38
N ARG A 7 15.87 17.15 -4.15
CA ARG A 7 15.23 17.53 -2.88
C ARG A 7 13.99 16.66 -2.61
N LEU A 8 13.19 16.41 -3.63
CA LEU A 8 12.01 15.55 -3.50
C LEU A 8 12.38 14.09 -3.17
N ILE A 9 13.42 13.55 -3.82
CA ILE A 9 13.96 12.22 -3.49
C ILE A 9 14.37 12.16 -2.02
N LEU A 10 15.13 13.16 -1.55
CA LEU A 10 15.58 13.20 -0.16
C LEU A 10 14.39 13.33 0.80
N SER A 11 13.42 14.23 0.51
CA SER A 11 12.21 14.40 1.30
C SER A 11 11.43 13.07 1.40
N LEU A 12 11.21 12.38 0.28
CA LEU A 12 10.48 11.10 0.26
C LEU A 12 11.24 9.97 0.95
N THR A 13 12.57 9.95 0.88
CA THR A 13 13.37 8.96 1.62
C THR A 13 13.23 9.16 3.12
N VAL A 14 13.31 10.43 3.58
CA VAL A 14 13.13 10.78 5.00
C VAL A 14 11.69 10.51 5.46
N TRP A 15 10.69 10.79 4.57
CA TRP A 15 9.31 10.43 4.83
C TRP A 15 9.15 8.93 5.05
N ALA A 16 9.71 8.12 4.14
CA ALA A 16 9.66 6.66 4.23
C ALA A 16 10.34 6.11 5.49
N LEU A 17 11.42 6.76 5.94
CA LEU A 17 12.06 6.45 7.22
C LEU A 17 11.10 6.68 8.40
N GLY A 18 10.36 7.79 8.42
CA GLY A 18 9.38 8.06 9.46
C GLY A 18 8.18 7.12 9.40
N GLU A 19 7.57 6.99 8.23
CA GLU A 19 6.37 6.17 8.01
C GLU A 19 6.59 4.69 8.33
N GLY A 20 7.66 4.10 7.82
CA GLY A 20 7.95 2.68 8.00
C GLY A 20 8.21 2.29 9.46
N MET A 21 8.66 3.24 10.31
CA MET A 21 8.88 2.95 11.73
C MET A 21 7.61 2.51 12.44
N PHE A 22 6.46 3.06 12.11
CA PHE A 22 5.21 2.78 12.81
C PHE A 22 4.24 1.84 12.09
N MET A 23 4.44 1.53 10.81
CA MET A 23 3.49 0.69 10.05
C MET A 23 3.16 -0.65 10.73
N TYR A 24 4.16 -1.32 11.31
CA TYR A 24 3.99 -2.60 12.01
C TYR A 24 3.69 -2.41 13.51
N ILE A 25 3.88 -1.19 14.02
CA ILE A 25 3.62 -0.81 15.40
C ILE A 25 2.15 -0.39 15.61
N ILE A 26 1.49 0.17 14.60
CA ILE A 26 0.09 0.64 14.66
C ILE A 26 -0.83 -0.39 15.31
N PRO A 27 -0.97 -1.64 14.81
CA PRO A 27 -1.91 -2.59 15.38
C PRO A 27 -1.53 -3.01 16.81
N LEU A 28 -0.22 -3.04 17.13
CA LEU A 28 0.27 -3.31 18.48
C LEU A 28 -0.10 -2.17 19.45
N TYR A 29 0.08 -0.92 19.02
CA TYR A 29 -0.25 0.23 19.85
C TYR A 29 -1.76 0.41 20.03
N ILE A 30 -2.57 0.15 19.00
CA ILE A 30 -4.04 0.12 19.13
C ILE A 30 -4.44 -0.91 20.20
N ARG A 31 -3.78 -2.05 20.24
CA ARG A 31 -3.99 -3.09 21.26
C ARG A 31 -3.57 -2.60 22.65
N ASP A 32 -2.44 -1.93 22.76
CA ASP A 32 -1.90 -1.34 24.00
C ASP A 32 -2.86 -0.27 24.59
N LEU A 33 -3.60 0.44 23.73
CA LEU A 33 -4.68 1.34 24.12
C LEU A 33 -5.96 0.62 24.57
N GLY A 34 -5.96 -0.70 24.72
CA GLY A 34 -7.06 -1.51 25.21
C GLY A 34 -8.09 -1.94 24.17
N ALA A 35 -7.79 -1.81 22.88
CA ALA A 35 -8.70 -2.23 21.82
C ALA A 35 -8.84 -3.76 21.73
N THR A 36 -10.06 -4.24 21.46
CA THR A 36 -10.28 -5.63 21.05
C THR A 36 -9.78 -5.85 19.61
N PRO A 37 -9.52 -7.10 19.19
CA PRO A 37 -9.13 -7.39 17.80
C PRO A 37 -10.14 -6.87 16.77
N ALA A 38 -11.45 -6.95 17.02
CA ALA A 38 -12.46 -6.36 16.14
C ALA A 38 -12.35 -4.84 16.05
N GLN A 39 -12.06 -4.17 17.18
CA GLN A 39 -11.82 -2.72 17.18
C GLN A 39 -10.54 -2.36 16.42
N ILE A 40 -9.45 -3.14 16.54
CA ILE A 40 -8.23 -2.96 15.73
C ILE A 40 -8.58 -3.03 14.25
N GLY A 41 -9.30 -4.07 13.83
CA GLY A 41 -9.77 -4.24 12.46
C GLY A 41 -10.64 -3.09 11.99
N GLY A 42 -11.56 -2.61 12.83
CA GLY A 42 -12.43 -1.46 12.56
C GLY A 42 -11.67 -0.16 12.35
N VAL A 43 -10.71 0.15 13.24
CA VAL A 43 -9.84 1.35 13.14
C VAL A 43 -9.02 1.33 11.85
N LEU A 44 -8.41 0.19 11.52
CA LEU A 44 -7.64 0.04 10.28
C LEU A 44 -8.53 0.13 9.04
N GLY A 45 -9.75 -0.41 9.09
CA GLY A 45 -10.75 -0.30 8.03
C GLY A 45 -11.19 1.14 7.78
N ILE A 46 -11.48 1.91 8.83
CA ILE A 46 -11.83 3.34 8.74
C ILE A 46 -10.67 4.15 8.16
N ALA A 47 -9.44 3.89 8.62
CA ALA A 47 -8.25 4.53 8.07
C ALA A 47 -8.10 4.22 6.56
N GLY A 48 -8.31 2.97 6.16
CA GLY A 48 -8.33 2.58 4.74
C GLY A 48 -9.43 3.26 3.93
N MET A 49 -10.62 3.47 4.52
CA MET A 49 -11.73 4.19 3.88
C MET A 49 -11.37 5.66 3.63
N SER A 50 -10.74 6.35 4.59
CA SER A 50 -10.33 7.75 4.41
C SER A 50 -9.35 7.91 3.24
N MET A 51 -8.43 6.98 3.10
CA MET A 51 -7.52 6.89 1.96
C MET A 51 -8.28 6.80 0.63
N ALA A 52 -9.29 5.93 0.53
CA ALA A 52 -10.03 5.72 -0.70
C ALA A 52 -10.90 6.92 -1.10
N VAL A 53 -11.60 7.53 -0.14
CA VAL A 53 -12.56 8.62 -0.38
C VAL A 53 -11.85 9.91 -0.82
N LEU A 54 -10.68 10.21 -0.28
CA LEU A 54 -10.01 11.49 -0.52
C LEU A 54 -9.17 11.53 -1.80
N HIS A 55 -8.95 10.41 -2.47
CA HIS A 55 -8.21 10.39 -3.74
C HIS A 55 -8.88 11.22 -4.85
N VAL A 56 -10.23 11.17 -4.96
CA VAL A 56 -10.97 11.86 -6.03
C VAL A 56 -11.00 13.37 -5.83
N PRO A 57 -11.40 13.91 -4.66
CA PRO A 57 -11.35 15.36 -4.41
C PRO A 57 -9.96 15.97 -4.56
N ALA A 58 -8.93 15.24 -4.16
CA ALA A 58 -7.57 15.73 -4.20
C ALA A 58 -6.99 15.83 -5.62
N GLY A 59 -7.34 14.91 -6.51
CA GLY A 59 -7.00 15.05 -7.93
C GLY A 59 -7.55 16.34 -8.51
N TYR A 60 -8.82 16.66 -8.21
CA TYR A 60 -9.47 17.90 -8.63
C TYR A 60 -8.79 19.16 -8.03
N LEU A 61 -8.39 19.11 -6.75
CA LEU A 61 -7.66 20.21 -6.13
C LEU A 61 -6.27 20.40 -6.74
N ALA A 62 -5.56 19.32 -7.05
CA ALA A 62 -4.23 19.39 -7.68
C ALA A 62 -4.28 20.06 -9.06
N ASP A 63 -5.35 19.83 -9.82
CA ASP A 63 -5.57 20.45 -11.12
C ASP A 63 -5.91 21.95 -11.03
N ARG A 64 -6.46 22.42 -9.90
CA ARG A 64 -6.82 23.84 -9.70
C ARG A 64 -5.78 24.66 -8.96
N LEU A 65 -5.23 24.12 -7.89
CA LEU A 65 -4.31 24.83 -6.99
C LEU A 65 -2.83 24.66 -7.40
N GLY A 66 -2.57 23.73 -8.33
CA GLY A 66 -1.23 23.30 -8.69
C GLY A 66 -0.69 22.18 -7.79
N ARG A 67 0.35 21.51 -8.25
CA ARG A 67 0.91 20.31 -7.62
C ARG A 67 1.57 20.59 -6.27
N LYS A 68 2.40 21.65 -6.20
CA LYS A 68 3.18 21.98 -4.98
C LYS A 68 2.28 22.29 -3.78
N PRO A 69 1.24 23.15 -3.85
CA PRO A 69 0.36 23.42 -2.72
C PRO A 69 -0.31 22.16 -2.16
N VAL A 70 -0.78 21.26 -3.04
CA VAL A 70 -1.41 19.99 -2.65
C VAL A 70 -0.40 19.06 -1.97
N MET A 71 0.83 18.98 -2.47
CA MET A 71 1.91 18.23 -1.83
C MET A 71 2.23 18.79 -0.44
N ILE A 72 2.40 20.11 -0.30
CA ILE A 72 2.65 20.75 1.00
C ILE A 72 1.50 20.44 1.98
N ALA A 73 0.26 20.62 1.56
CA ALA A 73 -0.90 20.35 2.41
C ALA A 73 -0.90 18.88 2.91
N GLY A 74 -0.64 17.91 2.03
CA GLY A 74 -0.57 16.50 2.40
C GLY A 74 0.59 16.18 3.35
N TRP A 75 1.78 16.73 3.13
CA TRP A 75 2.91 16.55 4.04
C TRP A 75 2.62 17.12 5.43
N PHE A 76 2.05 18.33 5.51
CA PHE A 76 1.67 18.94 6.78
C PHE A 76 0.55 18.17 7.49
N LEU A 77 -0.48 17.71 6.78
CA LEU A 77 -1.54 16.88 7.36
C LEU A 77 -0.99 15.55 7.88
N GLY A 78 -0.05 14.92 7.16
CA GLY A 78 0.59 13.70 7.60
C GLY A 78 1.48 13.89 8.83
N LEU A 79 2.25 14.98 8.87
CA LEU A 79 3.00 15.37 10.06
C LEU A 79 2.05 15.62 11.25
N LEU A 80 0.97 16.35 11.04
CA LEU A 80 -0.04 16.61 12.07
C LEU A 80 -0.68 15.31 12.57
N GLY A 81 -1.02 14.40 11.65
CA GLY A 81 -1.55 13.08 11.99
C GLY A 81 -0.58 12.25 12.83
N ALA A 82 0.70 12.19 12.44
CA ALA A 82 1.72 11.47 13.19
C ALA A 82 1.99 12.09 14.58
N ALA A 83 2.08 13.42 14.65
CA ALA A 83 2.23 14.13 15.92
C ALA A 83 1.00 13.94 16.83
N ALA A 84 -0.20 13.97 16.25
CA ALA A 84 -1.44 13.68 16.98
C ALA A 84 -1.49 12.23 17.49
N MET A 85 -0.99 11.24 16.72
CA MET A 85 -0.85 9.86 17.20
C MET A 85 0.09 9.77 18.43
N PHE A 86 1.18 10.54 18.43
CA PHE A 86 2.11 10.57 19.56
C PHE A 86 1.48 11.12 20.83
N VAL A 87 0.68 12.19 20.74
CA VAL A 87 0.08 12.83 21.91
C VAL A 87 -1.28 12.24 22.30
N ALA A 88 -1.89 11.40 21.48
CA ALA A 88 -3.21 10.82 21.70
C ALA A 88 -3.24 9.96 22.99
N PRO A 89 -4.06 10.31 24.02
CA PRO A 89 -4.14 9.54 25.26
C PRO A 89 -5.17 8.41 25.22
N SER A 90 -5.98 8.31 24.17
CA SER A 90 -7.08 7.36 24.08
C SER A 90 -7.19 6.73 22.69
N LEU A 91 -7.83 5.56 22.64
CA LEU A 91 -8.12 4.85 21.39
C LEU A 91 -8.87 5.73 20.37
N ALA A 92 -9.86 6.49 20.82
CA ALA A 92 -10.67 7.35 19.95
C ALA A 92 -9.82 8.45 19.29
N LEU A 93 -9.00 9.17 20.07
CA LEU A 93 -8.13 10.23 19.55
C LEU A 93 -7.02 9.67 18.67
N PHE A 94 -6.45 8.51 19.03
CA PHE A 94 -5.48 7.82 18.18
C PHE A 94 -6.10 7.41 16.83
N SER A 95 -7.31 6.86 16.85
CA SER A 95 -8.04 6.46 15.64
C SER A 95 -8.32 7.64 14.72
N MET A 96 -8.69 8.79 15.27
CA MET A 96 -8.88 10.04 14.52
C MET A 96 -7.56 10.53 13.90
N ALA A 97 -6.47 10.51 14.66
CA ALA A 97 -5.15 10.90 14.21
C ALA A 97 -4.62 9.97 13.10
N LEU A 98 -4.84 8.66 13.26
CA LEU A 98 -4.49 7.65 12.25
C LEU A 98 -5.30 7.86 10.97
N THR A 99 -6.60 8.11 11.09
CA THR A 99 -7.49 8.41 9.95
C THR A 99 -7.02 9.67 9.21
N LEU A 100 -6.63 10.72 9.95
CA LEU A 100 -6.04 11.92 9.39
C LEU A 100 -4.73 11.62 8.63
N TYR A 101 -3.84 10.80 9.21
CA TYR A 101 -2.61 10.39 8.56
C TYR A 101 -2.88 9.64 7.23
N TYR A 102 -3.74 8.62 7.26
CA TYR A 102 -4.07 7.85 6.06
C TYR A 102 -4.80 8.65 4.99
N SER A 103 -5.50 9.72 5.40
CA SER A 103 -6.18 10.63 4.47
C SER A 103 -5.20 11.32 3.51
N THR A 104 -3.91 11.43 3.86
CA THR A 104 -2.90 12.15 3.08
C THR A 104 -2.39 11.41 1.84
N THR A 105 -2.76 10.16 1.65
CA THR A 105 -2.37 9.36 0.47
C THR A 105 -2.84 9.94 -0.87
N PHE A 106 -3.78 10.89 -0.83
CA PHE A 106 -4.21 11.66 -2.00
C PHE A 106 -3.07 12.39 -2.72
N VAL A 107 -1.98 12.69 -2.02
CA VAL A 107 -0.81 13.39 -2.58
C VAL A 107 -0.09 12.59 -3.68
N THR A 108 -0.29 11.27 -3.73
CA THR A 108 0.44 10.37 -4.63
C THR A 108 0.34 10.80 -6.10
N SER A 109 -0.83 11.25 -6.57
CA SER A 109 -1.00 11.67 -7.95
C SER A 109 -0.29 13.00 -8.25
N ALA A 110 -0.39 13.99 -7.34
CA ALA A 110 0.33 15.25 -7.44
C ALA A 110 1.85 15.04 -7.42
N ASN A 111 2.32 14.10 -6.58
CA ASN A 111 3.72 13.74 -6.45
C ASN A 111 4.27 13.11 -7.74
N ASN A 112 3.59 12.11 -8.31
CA ASN A 112 3.99 11.47 -9.57
C ASN A 112 4.03 12.48 -10.72
N SER A 113 3.06 13.38 -10.76
CA SER A 113 2.99 14.49 -11.72
C SER A 113 4.15 15.47 -11.56
N TYR A 114 4.52 15.81 -10.30
CA TYR A 114 5.65 16.67 -9.99
C TYR A 114 6.98 16.03 -10.40
N ILE A 115 7.18 14.73 -10.10
CA ILE A 115 8.37 13.96 -10.51
C ILE A 115 8.54 14.01 -12.02
N THR A 116 7.45 13.75 -12.76
CA THR A 116 7.45 13.75 -14.23
C THR A 116 7.88 15.11 -14.79
N ALA A 117 7.39 16.20 -14.23
CA ALA A 117 7.74 17.56 -14.68
C ALA A 117 9.16 18.00 -14.26
N SER A 118 9.66 17.51 -13.11
CA SER A 118 10.97 17.87 -12.55
C SER A 118 12.11 16.95 -12.99
N ARG A 119 11.88 15.98 -13.88
CA ARG A 119 12.84 14.92 -14.25
C ARG A 119 14.12 15.45 -14.92
N GLY A 120 14.08 16.64 -15.53
CA GLY A 120 15.18 17.19 -16.34
C GLY A 120 15.42 16.32 -17.59
N THR A 121 16.64 15.86 -17.79
CA THR A 121 17.04 15.02 -18.94
C THR A 121 16.70 13.52 -18.76
N LEU A 122 16.16 13.11 -17.62
CA LEU A 122 15.78 11.72 -17.39
C LEU A 122 14.48 11.36 -18.14
N SER A 123 14.34 10.08 -18.55
CA SER A 123 13.03 9.59 -18.97
C SER A 123 12.06 9.55 -17.78
N VAL A 124 10.75 9.55 -18.05
CA VAL A 124 9.70 9.50 -17.01
C VAL A 124 9.87 8.24 -16.14
N GLU A 125 10.07 7.09 -16.78
CA GLU A 125 10.24 5.81 -16.13
C GLU A 125 11.45 5.80 -15.21
N ARG A 126 12.57 6.38 -15.68
CA ARG A 126 13.82 6.47 -14.90
C ARG A 126 13.66 7.35 -13.67
N ALA A 127 12.97 8.50 -13.80
CA ALA A 127 12.71 9.40 -12.69
C ALA A 127 11.81 8.75 -11.64
N LEU A 128 10.70 8.15 -12.04
CA LEU A 128 9.77 7.44 -11.14
C LEU A 128 10.45 6.25 -10.46
N THR A 129 11.24 5.45 -11.20
CA THR A 129 11.99 4.31 -10.64
C THR A 129 13.00 4.76 -9.60
N LEU A 130 13.73 5.87 -9.86
CA LEU A 130 14.72 6.38 -8.92
C LEU A 130 14.07 6.84 -7.62
N VAL A 131 12.95 7.57 -7.70
CA VAL A 131 12.19 8.00 -6.53
C VAL A 131 11.65 6.80 -5.76
N SER A 132 11.06 5.82 -6.45
CA SER A 132 10.54 4.61 -5.82
C SER A 132 11.63 3.77 -5.13
N ALA A 133 12.82 3.69 -5.73
CA ALA A 133 13.96 2.99 -5.15
C ALA A 133 14.45 3.69 -3.87
N ALA A 134 14.56 5.01 -3.89
CA ALA A 134 14.98 5.80 -2.74
C ALA A 134 13.96 5.70 -1.58
N TYR A 135 12.67 5.78 -1.88
CA TYR A 135 11.59 5.53 -0.91
C TYR A 135 11.67 4.11 -0.35
N GLY A 136 11.91 3.12 -1.20
CA GLY A 136 12.07 1.71 -0.80
C GLY A 136 13.22 1.49 0.17
N VAL A 137 14.36 2.17 0.00
CA VAL A 137 15.49 2.12 0.95
C VAL A 137 15.03 2.57 2.35
N GLY A 138 14.28 3.68 2.43
CA GLY A 138 13.70 4.15 3.69
C GLY A 138 12.81 3.07 4.34
N LEU A 139 11.91 2.47 3.56
CA LEU A 139 11.00 1.42 4.07
C LEU A 139 11.70 0.13 4.49
N VAL A 140 12.85 -0.22 3.91
CA VAL A 140 13.61 -1.42 4.33
C VAL A 140 14.26 -1.21 5.70
N ILE A 141 14.77 -0.02 5.99
CA ILE A 141 15.49 0.27 7.22
C ILE A 141 14.53 0.60 8.37
N SER A 142 13.49 1.36 8.09
CA SER A 142 12.68 2.01 9.12
C SER A 142 11.86 1.09 10.03
N PRO A 143 11.30 -0.05 9.61
CA PRO A 143 10.57 -0.92 10.53
C PRO A 143 11.46 -1.50 11.62
N ALA A 144 12.71 -1.87 11.27
CA ALA A 144 13.70 -2.33 12.25
C ALA A 144 14.05 -1.25 13.27
N LEU A 145 14.25 0.01 12.82
CA LEU A 145 14.46 1.15 13.69
C LEU A 145 13.24 1.40 14.60
N GLY A 146 12.04 1.35 14.04
CA GLY A 146 10.79 1.51 14.81
C GLY A 146 10.63 0.44 15.89
N GLY A 147 10.86 -0.82 15.56
CA GLY A 147 10.81 -1.93 16.50
C GLY A 147 11.88 -1.81 17.60
N TRP A 148 13.09 -1.38 17.26
CA TRP A 148 14.16 -1.13 18.21
C TRP A 148 13.84 0.02 19.17
N ILE A 149 13.38 1.17 18.66
CA ILE A 149 12.93 2.31 19.48
C ILE A 149 11.74 1.90 20.38
N ALA A 150 10.79 1.15 19.85
CA ALA A 150 9.65 0.65 20.63
C ALA A 150 10.10 -0.24 21.80
N SER A 151 11.12 -1.06 21.59
CA SER A 151 11.65 -1.95 22.65
C SER A 151 12.38 -1.21 23.76
N LEU A 152 12.98 -0.06 23.48
CA LEU A 152 13.72 0.74 24.45
C LEU A 152 12.86 1.79 25.16
N MET A 153 11.94 2.43 24.42
CA MET A 153 11.22 3.64 24.84
C MET A 153 9.69 3.46 24.84
N GLY A 154 9.20 2.26 24.52
CA GLY A 154 7.76 1.96 24.40
C GLY A 154 7.18 2.29 23.02
N LEU A 155 6.04 1.66 22.71
CA LEU A 155 5.39 1.77 21.40
C LEU A 155 5.02 3.20 21.00
N ARG A 156 4.58 4.03 21.97
CA ARG A 156 4.18 5.42 21.75
C ARG A 156 5.32 6.30 21.23
N SER A 157 6.55 6.09 21.71
CA SER A 157 7.71 6.91 21.33
C SER A 157 8.03 6.86 19.84
N VAL A 158 7.67 5.75 19.17
CA VAL A 158 7.88 5.57 17.73
C VAL A 158 7.18 6.66 16.91
N PHE A 159 5.95 7.04 17.31
CA PHE A 159 5.20 8.09 16.63
C PHE A 159 5.86 9.48 16.81
N GLY A 160 6.48 9.73 17.97
CA GLY A 160 7.24 10.96 18.22
C GLY A 160 8.48 11.06 17.33
N TRP A 161 9.30 10.03 17.27
CA TRP A 161 10.46 9.97 16.38
C TRP A 161 10.08 10.01 14.91
N ALA A 162 9.02 9.32 14.53
CA ALA A 162 8.48 9.41 13.17
C ALA A 162 8.04 10.84 12.83
N SER A 163 7.34 11.54 13.74
CA SER A 163 6.93 12.93 13.55
C SER A 163 8.11 13.86 13.32
N LEU A 164 9.23 13.66 14.02
CA LEU A 164 10.46 14.42 13.80
C LEU A 164 11.00 14.22 12.38
N LEU A 165 11.05 12.98 11.90
CA LEU A 165 11.48 12.68 10.53
C LEU A 165 10.52 13.28 9.50
N LEU A 166 9.20 13.19 9.74
CA LEU A 166 8.20 13.80 8.87
C LEU A 166 8.33 15.34 8.85
N ALA A 167 8.66 15.98 9.97
CA ALA A 167 8.93 17.42 10.01
C ALA A 167 10.17 17.79 9.16
N ILE A 168 11.24 17.00 9.25
CA ILE A 168 12.42 17.19 8.37
C ILE A 168 12.03 17.00 6.90
N SER A 169 11.22 16.00 6.58
CA SER A 169 10.71 15.77 5.23
C SER A 169 9.88 16.96 4.72
N CYS A 170 9.01 17.54 5.57
CA CYS A 170 8.26 18.76 5.26
C CYS A 170 9.19 19.93 4.95
N ALA A 171 10.22 20.16 5.78
CA ALA A 171 11.19 21.23 5.58
C ALA A 171 11.94 21.10 4.24
N LEU A 172 12.28 19.86 3.84
CA LEU A 172 12.91 19.56 2.55
C LEU A 172 11.98 19.79 1.35
N LEU A 173 10.67 19.73 1.55
CA LEU A 173 9.68 19.95 0.50
C LEU A 173 9.43 21.44 0.23
N LEU A 174 9.50 22.31 1.24
CA LEU A 174 9.16 23.73 1.13
C LEU A 174 9.89 24.49 0.01
N PRO A 175 11.22 24.29 -0.22
CA PRO A 175 11.97 25.03 -1.23
C PRO A 175 11.78 24.51 -2.67
N LEU A 176 10.86 23.54 -2.92
CA LEU A 176 10.54 23.11 -4.28
C LEU A 176 9.92 24.24 -5.09
N SER A 177 10.20 24.28 -6.39
CA SER A 177 9.64 25.27 -7.31
C SER A 177 8.15 24.99 -7.59
N PRO A 178 7.28 26.00 -7.67
CA PRO A 178 5.89 25.81 -8.08
C PRO A 178 5.82 25.35 -9.55
N GLN A 179 4.86 24.48 -9.86
CA GLN A 179 4.59 24.01 -11.22
C GLN A 179 3.15 24.34 -11.59
N LEU A 180 2.98 25.03 -12.70
CA LEU A 180 1.68 25.28 -13.30
C LEU A 180 1.16 24.00 -13.96
N VAL A 181 -0.11 23.71 -13.80
CA VAL A 181 -0.80 22.58 -14.42
C VAL A 181 -1.79 23.13 -15.43
N GLU A 182 -1.69 22.69 -16.67
CA GLU A 182 -2.75 22.91 -17.64
C GLU A 182 -3.88 21.92 -17.38
N PRO A 183 -5.12 22.38 -17.17
CA PRO A 183 -6.26 21.50 -16.92
C PRO A 183 -6.55 20.66 -18.16
N LYS A 184 -6.45 19.34 -18.05
CA LYS A 184 -6.93 18.40 -19.06
C LYS A 184 -8.43 18.23 -18.92
N LYS A 185 -9.21 18.56 -19.95
CA LYS A 185 -10.61 18.18 -20.08
C LYS A 185 -10.68 16.69 -20.45
N GLU A 186 -11.01 15.83 -19.50
CA GLU A 186 -11.40 14.45 -19.79
C GLU A 186 -12.92 14.35 -19.83
N GLU A 187 -13.47 13.97 -20.98
CA GLU A 187 -14.87 13.54 -21.07
C GLU A 187 -14.99 12.10 -20.54
N ARG A 188 -15.66 11.94 -19.41
CA ARG A 188 -15.84 10.64 -18.75
C ARG A 188 -17.14 9.96 -19.23
N ARG A 189 -17.02 8.85 -19.95
CA ARG A 189 -18.15 8.00 -20.38
C ARG A 189 -18.22 6.72 -19.54
N TYR A 190 -19.00 6.74 -18.45
CA TYR A 190 -19.09 5.62 -17.49
C TYR A 190 -19.94 4.44 -17.99
N GLY A 191 -20.92 4.66 -18.88
CA GLY A 191 -21.95 3.68 -19.19
C GLY A 191 -21.49 2.44 -19.96
N GLN A 192 -20.55 2.58 -20.89
CA GLN A 192 -20.12 1.47 -21.75
C GLN A 192 -19.22 0.47 -21.02
N LEU A 193 -18.32 0.97 -20.17
CA LEU A 193 -17.40 0.13 -19.40
C LEU A 193 -18.13 -0.80 -18.41
N MET A 194 -19.20 -0.30 -17.76
CA MET A 194 -19.98 -1.09 -16.80
C MET A 194 -20.86 -2.15 -17.47
N ALA A 195 -21.07 -2.09 -18.78
CA ALA A 195 -21.73 -3.13 -19.56
C ALA A 195 -20.77 -4.26 -19.99
N ASN A 196 -19.45 -4.06 -19.87
CA ASN A 196 -18.44 -5.07 -20.24
C ASN A 196 -18.35 -6.17 -19.19
N ARG A 197 -19.01 -7.29 -19.42
CA ARG A 197 -19.05 -8.45 -18.49
C ARG A 197 -17.66 -9.04 -18.21
N THR A 198 -16.76 -9.01 -19.18
CA THR A 198 -15.37 -9.52 -19.02
C THR A 198 -14.59 -8.63 -18.07
N PHE A 199 -14.73 -7.31 -18.21
CA PHE A 199 -14.12 -6.34 -17.31
C PHE A 199 -14.69 -6.48 -15.89
N LEU A 200 -16.01 -6.53 -15.72
CA LEU A 200 -16.62 -6.71 -14.39
C LEU A 200 -16.18 -8.03 -13.73
N GLY A 201 -16.13 -9.13 -14.48
CA GLY A 201 -15.63 -10.41 -13.99
C GLY A 201 -14.17 -10.33 -13.52
N LEU A 202 -13.33 -9.59 -14.26
CA LEU A 202 -11.94 -9.34 -13.86
C LEU A 202 -11.86 -8.49 -12.57
N VAL A 203 -12.65 -7.42 -12.45
CA VAL A 203 -12.70 -6.57 -11.25
C VAL A 203 -13.14 -7.37 -10.02
N ILE A 204 -14.17 -8.21 -10.13
CA ILE A 204 -14.63 -9.09 -9.06
C ILE A 204 -13.52 -10.08 -8.67
N LEU A 205 -12.83 -10.67 -9.63
CA LEU A 205 -11.72 -11.59 -9.37
C LEU A 205 -10.55 -10.88 -8.66
N ILE A 206 -10.21 -9.66 -9.08
CA ILE A 206 -9.19 -8.83 -8.42
C ILE A 206 -9.61 -8.53 -6.98
N PHE A 207 -10.83 -8.04 -6.77
CA PHE A 207 -11.36 -7.77 -5.43
C PHE A 207 -11.27 -9.00 -4.52
N ALA A 208 -11.80 -10.15 -4.98
CA ALA A 208 -11.84 -11.37 -4.19
C ALA A 208 -10.43 -11.89 -3.84
N THR A 209 -9.49 -11.87 -4.80
CA THR A 209 -8.12 -12.31 -4.55
C THR A 209 -7.35 -11.36 -3.65
N LEU A 210 -7.54 -10.04 -3.77
CA LEU A 210 -6.92 -9.06 -2.86
C LEU A 210 -7.49 -9.17 -1.46
N LEU A 211 -8.81 -9.35 -1.31
CA LEU A 211 -9.45 -9.56 -0.01
C LEU A 211 -8.89 -10.81 0.67
N ALA A 212 -8.82 -11.94 -0.06
CA ALA A 212 -8.30 -13.20 0.45
C ALA A 212 -6.85 -13.07 0.93
N MET A 213 -5.99 -12.47 0.12
CA MET A 213 -4.57 -12.26 0.45
C MET A 213 -4.38 -11.29 1.62
N TYR A 214 -5.18 -10.22 1.71
CA TYR A 214 -4.99 -9.21 2.73
C TYR A 214 -5.52 -9.63 4.10
N LEU A 215 -6.42 -10.62 4.16
CA LEU A 215 -7.07 -11.07 5.40
C LEU A 215 -6.09 -11.52 6.50
N GLY A 216 -4.98 -12.17 6.14
CA GLY A 216 -3.95 -12.62 7.10
C GLY A 216 -2.91 -11.55 7.47
N ILE A 217 -3.04 -10.31 6.94
CA ILE A 217 -1.98 -9.29 7.06
C ILE A 217 -2.16 -8.36 8.25
N PRO A 218 -3.34 -7.76 8.53
CA PRO A 218 -3.47 -6.63 9.45
C PRO A 218 -3.12 -6.95 10.90
N LEU A 219 -3.53 -8.12 11.40
CA LEU A 219 -3.30 -8.55 12.78
C LEU A 219 -2.09 -9.48 12.95
N ALA A 220 -1.29 -9.69 11.89
CA ALA A 220 -0.08 -10.53 12.01
C ALA A 220 0.91 -10.04 13.08
N PRO A 221 1.18 -8.72 13.27
CA PRO A 221 2.01 -8.26 14.37
C PRO A 221 1.47 -8.65 15.75
N ASN A 222 0.14 -8.49 15.98
CA ASN A 222 -0.52 -8.86 17.24
C ASN A 222 -0.40 -10.37 17.48
N PHE A 223 -0.68 -11.21 16.47
CA PHE A 223 -0.53 -12.65 16.57
C PHE A 223 0.90 -13.06 16.97
N LEU A 224 1.90 -12.47 16.36
CA LEU A 224 3.29 -12.76 16.68
C LEU A 224 3.64 -12.34 18.11
N GLN A 225 3.16 -11.18 18.56
CA GLN A 225 3.43 -10.70 19.91
C GLN A 225 2.65 -11.49 20.97
N GLU A 226 1.33 -11.66 20.81
CA GLU A 226 0.44 -12.23 21.82
C GLU A 226 0.50 -13.76 21.87
N VAL A 227 0.54 -14.42 20.71
CA VAL A 227 0.43 -15.89 20.61
C VAL A 227 1.80 -16.56 20.49
N ARG A 228 2.74 -15.90 19.79
CA ARG A 228 4.09 -16.43 19.56
C ARG A 228 5.16 -15.82 20.44
N SER A 229 4.80 -14.86 21.31
CA SER A 229 5.70 -14.17 22.23
C SER A 229 6.93 -13.54 21.54
N VAL A 230 6.75 -13.07 20.28
CA VAL A 230 7.81 -12.44 19.49
C VAL A 230 8.04 -11.03 20.00
N PRO A 231 9.28 -10.65 20.37
CA PRO A 231 9.59 -9.29 20.81
C PRO A 231 9.30 -8.24 19.75
N VAL A 232 8.90 -7.04 20.17
CA VAL A 232 8.56 -5.92 19.27
C VAL A 232 9.73 -5.54 18.34
N ALA A 233 10.97 -5.56 18.85
CA ALA A 233 12.17 -5.34 18.04
C ALA A 233 12.26 -6.34 16.87
N THR A 234 11.97 -7.60 17.13
CA THR A 234 11.94 -8.65 16.10
C THR A 234 10.81 -8.41 15.11
N ILE A 235 9.61 -7.98 15.57
CA ILE A 235 8.49 -7.63 14.66
C ILE A 235 8.91 -6.50 13.71
N GLY A 236 9.66 -5.51 14.19
CA GLY A 236 10.27 -4.49 13.34
C GLY A 236 11.19 -5.07 12.27
N LEU A 237 12.08 -6.01 12.64
CA LEU A 237 12.95 -6.70 11.68
C LEU A 237 12.15 -7.51 10.65
N LEU A 238 11.06 -8.15 11.05
CA LEU A 238 10.13 -8.83 10.13
C LEU A 238 9.53 -7.84 9.13
N GLY A 239 9.18 -6.63 9.58
CA GLY A 239 8.73 -5.55 8.70
C GLY A 239 9.77 -5.18 7.65
N SER A 240 11.04 -5.07 8.04
CA SER A 240 12.17 -4.84 7.12
C SER A 240 12.34 -5.99 6.12
N ALA A 241 12.18 -7.25 6.55
CA ALA A 241 12.20 -8.40 5.65
C ALA A 241 11.06 -8.34 4.61
N ASN A 242 9.85 -7.89 5.02
CA ASN A 242 8.76 -7.67 4.08
C ASN A 242 9.08 -6.57 3.06
N ALA A 243 9.61 -5.43 3.50
CA ALA A 243 9.99 -4.34 2.60
C ALA A 243 11.08 -4.76 1.60
N LEU A 244 12.09 -5.52 2.07
CA LEU A 244 13.10 -6.11 1.20
C LEU A 244 12.46 -7.05 0.16
N GLY A 245 11.52 -7.88 0.58
CA GLY A 245 10.76 -8.75 -0.33
C GLY A 245 10.02 -7.97 -1.41
N ILE A 246 9.41 -6.81 -1.08
CA ILE A 246 8.76 -5.94 -2.06
C ILE A 246 9.76 -5.50 -3.14
N VAL A 247 10.96 -5.05 -2.75
CA VAL A 247 12.01 -4.65 -3.71
C VAL A 247 12.42 -5.82 -4.58
N VAL A 248 12.71 -6.98 -3.99
CA VAL A 248 13.17 -8.18 -4.71
C VAL A 248 12.11 -8.67 -5.69
N PHE A 249 10.88 -8.88 -5.23
CA PHE A 249 9.84 -9.46 -6.08
C PHE A 249 9.33 -8.48 -7.14
N ASN A 250 9.26 -7.16 -6.87
CA ASN A 250 8.97 -6.18 -7.92
C ASN A 250 10.02 -6.20 -9.03
N THR A 251 11.29 -6.36 -8.67
CA THR A 251 12.38 -6.41 -9.66
C THR A 251 12.31 -7.69 -10.50
N ILE A 252 12.03 -8.84 -9.88
CA ILE A 252 12.01 -10.14 -10.56
C ILE A 252 10.71 -10.34 -11.34
N LEU A 253 9.56 -10.09 -10.71
CA LEU A 253 8.26 -10.40 -11.28
C LEU A 253 7.71 -9.28 -12.16
N GLY A 254 8.15 -8.03 -11.98
CA GLY A 254 7.74 -6.90 -12.80
C GLY A 254 8.16 -7.05 -14.28
N ARG A 255 9.14 -7.91 -14.57
CA ARG A 255 9.58 -8.27 -15.95
C ARG A 255 8.82 -9.48 -16.53
N ARG A 256 7.99 -10.14 -15.74
CA ARG A 256 7.26 -11.34 -16.17
C ARG A 256 5.89 -10.95 -16.76
N HIS A 257 5.30 -11.89 -17.49
CA HIS A 257 3.94 -11.73 -17.98
C HIS A 257 2.98 -11.48 -16.80
N PRO A 258 2.14 -10.42 -16.81
CA PRO A 258 1.35 -9.97 -15.67
C PRO A 258 0.50 -11.07 -15.01
N ARG A 259 -0.08 -11.96 -15.81
CA ARG A 259 -0.89 -13.08 -15.30
C ARG A 259 -0.06 -14.02 -14.41
N TRP A 260 1.13 -14.43 -14.86
CA TRP A 260 2.00 -15.30 -14.07
C TRP A 260 2.54 -14.61 -12.82
N GLY A 261 2.89 -13.33 -12.94
CA GLY A 261 3.33 -12.56 -11.78
C GLY A 261 2.22 -12.41 -10.74
N TRP A 262 0.95 -12.22 -11.15
CA TRP A 262 -0.21 -12.21 -10.25
C TRP A 262 -0.37 -13.57 -9.54
N ILE A 263 -0.31 -14.71 -10.28
CA ILE A 263 -0.40 -16.06 -9.69
C ILE A 263 0.76 -16.31 -8.71
N ILE A 264 2.00 -15.99 -9.10
CA ILE A 264 3.17 -16.16 -8.23
C ILE A 264 3.01 -15.32 -6.95
N GLY A 265 2.56 -14.07 -7.07
CA GLY A 265 2.30 -13.23 -5.89
C GLY A 265 1.27 -13.83 -4.94
N GLN A 266 0.19 -14.45 -5.46
CA GLN A 266 -0.77 -15.20 -4.65
C GLN A 266 -0.14 -16.44 -3.98
N VAL A 267 0.70 -17.19 -4.69
CA VAL A 267 1.42 -18.35 -4.13
C VAL A 267 2.36 -17.92 -2.99
N LEU A 268 3.05 -16.80 -3.15
CA LEU A 268 3.90 -16.24 -2.09
C LEU A 268 3.09 -15.87 -0.84
N VAL A 269 1.94 -15.21 -1.00
CA VAL A 269 1.07 -14.86 0.13
C VAL A 269 0.43 -16.10 0.76
N PHE A 270 0.03 -17.08 -0.04
CA PHE A 270 -0.43 -18.37 0.47
C PHE A 270 0.63 -19.04 1.35
N GLY A 271 1.88 -19.12 0.86
CA GLY A 271 3.01 -19.65 1.62
C GLY A 271 3.29 -18.85 2.90
N SER A 272 3.18 -17.51 2.84
CA SER A 272 3.27 -16.63 4.02
C SER A 272 2.24 -16.99 5.08
N ALA A 273 0.97 -17.13 4.69
CA ALA A 273 -0.12 -17.46 5.62
C ALA A 273 0.11 -18.82 6.29
N LEU A 274 0.56 -19.84 5.53
CA LEU A 274 0.90 -21.17 6.07
C LEU A 274 2.07 -21.09 7.05
N VAL A 275 3.14 -20.37 6.70
CA VAL A 275 4.31 -20.23 7.55
C VAL A 275 3.95 -19.53 8.87
N LEU A 276 3.18 -18.44 8.83
CA LEU A 276 2.75 -17.73 10.04
C LEU A 276 1.83 -18.58 10.91
N TRP A 277 0.96 -19.38 10.31
CA TRP A 277 0.06 -20.28 11.03
C TRP A 277 0.80 -21.45 11.69
N LEU A 278 1.63 -22.17 10.91
CA LEU A 278 2.19 -23.46 11.32
C LEU A 278 3.52 -23.36 12.08
N SER A 279 4.23 -22.23 11.97
CA SER A 279 5.56 -22.10 12.53
C SER A 279 5.58 -21.51 13.94
N ALA A 280 6.68 -21.79 14.65
CA ALA A 280 6.99 -21.20 15.94
C ALA A 280 8.39 -20.54 15.99
N ALA A 281 9.18 -20.63 14.92
CA ALA A 281 10.57 -20.17 14.89
C ALA A 281 10.71 -18.82 14.19
N VAL A 282 11.48 -17.89 14.77
CA VAL A 282 11.72 -16.54 14.22
C VAL A 282 12.26 -16.54 12.79
N PRO A 283 13.21 -17.41 12.38
CA PRO A 283 13.67 -17.45 10.99
C PRO A 283 12.54 -17.77 9.99
N LEU A 284 11.59 -18.61 10.38
CA LEU A 284 10.41 -18.92 9.55
C LEU A 284 9.45 -17.73 9.50
N PHE A 285 9.28 -16.97 10.58
CA PHE A 285 8.51 -15.72 10.54
C PHE A 285 9.16 -14.69 9.61
N MET A 286 10.49 -14.61 9.58
CA MET A 286 11.20 -13.76 8.60
C MET A 286 10.89 -14.18 7.17
N LEU A 287 10.93 -15.48 6.88
CA LEU A 287 10.53 -16.01 5.57
C LEU A 287 9.05 -15.67 5.29
N GLY A 288 8.15 -15.86 6.25
CA GLY A 288 6.72 -15.53 6.10
C GLY A 288 6.51 -14.07 5.74
N TYR A 289 7.17 -13.14 6.44
CA TYR A 289 7.09 -11.70 6.14
C TYR A 289 7.73 -11.34 4.79
N PHE A 290 8.82 -11.98 4.43
CA PHE A 290 9.42 -11.81 3.11
C PHE A 290 8.45 -12.28 2.00
N LEU A 291 7.85 -13.45 2.13
CA LEU A 291 6.86 -13.98 1.18
C LEU A 291 5.59 -13.13 1.12
N ARG A 292 5.15 -12.54 2.24
CA ARG A 292 3.96 -11.67 2.31
C ARG A 292 4.04 -10.48 1.35
N SER A 293 5.23 -10.03 1.01
CA SER A 293 5.45 -8.95 0.05
C SER A 293 4.90 -9.26 -1.36
N GLY A 294 4.62 -10.53 -1.66
CA GLY A 294 3.89 -10.96 -2.85
C GLY A 294 2.53 -10.28 -3.02
N PHE A 295 1.91 -9.77 -1.92
CA PHE A 295 0.66 -9.01 -1.99
C PHE A 295 0.77 -7.76 -2.86
N GLY A 296 1.78 -6.92 -2.65
CA GLY A 296 1.98 -5.68 -3.41
C GLY A 296 2.21 -5.96 -4.89
N VAL A 297 3.04 -6.97 -5.18
CA VAL A 297 3.33 -7.40 -6.56
C VAL A 297 2.08 -7.97 -7.24
N ALA A 298 1.34 -8.84 -6.54
CA ALA A 298 0.09 -9.39 -7.06
C ALA A 298 -0.93 -8.30 -7.36
N LYS A 299 -1.10 -7.31 -6.46
CA LYS A 299 -1.98 -6.16 -6.67
C LYS A 299 -1.62 -5.41 -7.95
N GLY A 300 -0.36 -5.00 -8.10
CA GLY A 300 0.10 -4.24 -9.27
C GLY A 300 -0.09 -5.00 -10.58
N LEU A 301 0.27 -6.29 -10.60
CA LEU A 301 0.16 -7.12 -11.80
C LEU A 301 -1.28 -7.56 -12.11
N ALA A 302 -2.15 -7.69 -11.10
CA ALA A 302 -3.58 -7.88 -11.29
C ALA A 302 -4.22 -6.65 -11.94
N THR A 303 -3.94 -5.44 -11.43
CA THR A 303 -4.42 -4.18 -12.01
C THR A 303 -3.96 -4.02 -13.46
N SER A 304 -2.72 -4.43 -13.79
CA SER A 304 -2.21 -4.36 -15.17
C SER A 304 -2.97 -5.26 -16.17
N GLN A 305 -3.72 -6.27 -15.71
CA GLN A 305 -4.55 -7.11 -16.59
C GLN A 305 -5.73 -6.34 -17.21
N VAL A 306 -6.11 -5.19 -16.63
CA VAL A 306 -7.21 -4.34 -17.11
C VAL A 306 -6.97 -3.92 -18.55
N GLY A 307 -5.75 -3.52 -18.90
CA GLY A 307 -5.38 -3.12 -20.26
C GLY A 307 -5.54 -4.20 -21.33
N ARG A 308 -5.91 -5.43 -20.96
CA ARG A 308 -6.14 -6.54 -21.89
C ARG A 308 -7.61 -6.76 -22.22
N VAL A 309 -8.51 -6.11 -21.48
CA VAL A 309 -9.97 -6.34 -21.57
C VAL A 309 -10.74 -5.08 -21.87
N VAL A 310 -10.09 -3.90 -21.85
CA VAL A 310 -10.69 -2.61 -22.15
C VAL A 310 -9.93 -1.89 -23.27
N ASP A 311 -10.58 -0.97 -23.94
CA ASP A 311 -10.02 -0.16 -25.01
C ASP A 311 -9.24 1.04 -24.42
N ASP A 312 -8.28 1.59 -25.19
CA ASP A 312 -7.35 2.64 -24.72
C ASP A 312 -8.07 3.89 -24.21
N HIS A 313 -9.22 4.26 -24.80
CA HIS A 313 -10.01 5.42 -24.39
C HIS A 313 -10.79 5.20 -23.07
N GLU A 314 -10.99 3.96 -22.63
CA GLU A 314 -11.65 3.61 -21.37
C GLU A 314 -10.64 3.31 -20.23
N MET A 315 -9.35 3.23 -20.55
CA MET A 315 -8.28 2.75 -19.66
C MET A 315 -8.24 3.49 -18.32
N GLY A 316 -8.31 4.83 -18.36
CA GLY A 316 -8.24 5.64 -17.14
C GLY A 316 -9.36 5.32 -16.15
N MET A 317 -10.59 5.14 -16.68
CA MET A 317 -11.74 4.78 -15.86
C MET A 317 -11.66 3.34 -15.36
N ALA A 318 -11.24 2.42 -16.23
CA ALA A 318 -11.11 1.02 -15.86
C ALA A 318 -10.09 0.82 -14.72
N TYR A 319 -8.97 1.56 -14.75
CA TYR A 319 -8.04 1.59 -13.62
C TYR A 319 -8.68 2.18 -12.36
N ALA A 320 -9.45 3.27 -12.46
CA ALA A 320 -10.11 3.87 -11.31
C ALA A 320 -11.11 2.91 -10.63
N VAL A 321 -11.94 2.20 -11.41
CA VAL A 321 -12.86 1.18 -10.90
C VAL A 321 -12.10 0.03 -10.23
N THR A 322 -11.01 -0.42 -10.83
CA THR A 322 -10.19 -1.52 -10.31
C THR A 322 -9.48 -1.14 -9.01
N GLU A 323 -8.92 0.07 -8.93
CA GLU A 323 -8.31 0.58 -7.69
C GLU A 323 -9.35 0.78 -6.59
N THR A 324 -10.57 1.23 -6.93
CA THR A 324 -11.69 1.31 -5.97
C THR A 324 -12.06 -0.07 -5.42
N ALA A 325 -12.13 -1.09 -6.28
CA ALA A 325 -12.34 -2.46 -5.83
C ALA A 325 -11.21 -2.96 -4.93
N GLY A 326 -9.95 -2.70 -5.29
CA GLY A 326 -8.79 -3.00 -4.46
C GLY A 326 -8.82 -2.31 -3.10
N ALA A 327 -9.20 -1.02 -3.07
CA ALA A 327 -9.39 -0.28 -1.82
C ALA A 327 -10.51 -0.89 -0.96
N GLY A 328 -11.63 -1.30 -1.56
CA GLY A 328 -12.70 -2.02 -0.87
C GLY A 328 -12.22 -3.29 -0.19
N ALA A 329 -11.35 -4.08 -0.84
CA ALA A 329 -10.74 -5.25 -0.24
C ALA A 329 -9.86 -4.89 0.98
N MET A 330 -9.06 -3.83 0.86
CA MET A 330 -8.18 -3.35 1.94
C MET A 330 -8.94 -2.70 3.10
N ILE A 331 -10.18 -2.24 2.89
CA ILE A 331 -11.08 -1.73 3.94
C ILE A 331 -11.75 -2.91 4.68
N LEU A 332 -12.27 -3.88 3.94
CA LEU A 332 -13.04 -4.98 4.50
C LEU A 332 -12.17 -6.04 5.18
N ALA A 333 -10.99 -6.35 4.64
CA ALA A 333 -10.15 -7.41 5.18
C ALA A 333 -9.70 -7.16 6.63
N PRO A 334 -9.27 -5.95 7.07
CA PRO A 334 -8.96 -5.72 8.49
C PRO A 334 -10.14 -5.95 9.42
N VAL A 335 -11.34 -5.50 9.02
CA VAL A 335 -12.57 -5.69 9.80
C VAL A 335 -12.87 -7.18 9.95
N MET A 336 -12.85 -7.93 8.86
CA MET A 336 -13.05 -9.39 8.88
C MET A 336 -11.95 -10.09 9.69
N ALA A 337 -10.70 -9.69 9.51
CA ALA A 337 -9.58 -10.25 10.26
C ALA A 337 -9.73 -10.02 11.77
N GLY A 338 -10.16 -8.84 12.19
CA GLY A 338 -10.43 -8.54 13.60
C GLY A 338 -11.50 -9.44 14.20
N LEU A 339 -12.64 -9.59 13.52
CA LEU A 339 -13.74 -10.45 13.96
C LEU A 339 -13.35 -11.93 14.01
N LEU A 340 -12.54 -12.39 13.06
CA LEU A 340 -12.02 -13.77 13.03
C LEU A 340 -11.01 -14.00 14.16
N TYR A 341 -10.13 -13.05 14.38
CA TYR A 341 -9.10 -13.13 15.42
C TYR A 341 -9.69 -13.17 16.83
N GLU A 342 -10.81 -12.49 17.09
CA GLU A 342 -11.52 -12.57 18.37
C GLU A 342 -12.05 -13.97 18.67
N ARG A 343 -12.42 -14.73 17.63
CA ARG A 343 -12.88 -16.09 17.80
C ARG A 343 -11.70 -17.04 18.04
N GLU A 344 -10.70 -16.96 17.19
CA GLU A 344 -9.49 -17.75 17.25
C GLU A 344 -8.35 -17.00 16.54
N PRO A 345 -7.23 -16.69 17.21
CA PRO A 345 -6.16 -15.87 16.64
C PRO A 345 -5.53 -16.40 15.35
N VAL A 346 -5.63 -17.71 15.09
CA VAL A 346 -5.11 -18.32 13.85
C VAL A 346 -6.09 -18.25 12.68
N MET A 347 -7.37 -18.00 12.92
CA MET A 347 -8.42 -18.00 11.88
C MET A 347 -8.15 -17.09 10.69
N PRO A 348 -7.64 -15.84 10.86
CA PRO A 348 -7.31 -14.97 9.73
C PRO A 348 -6.33 -15.62 8.76
N PHE A 349 -5.34 -16.36 9.27
CA PHE A 349 -4.32 -17.03 8.45
C PHE A 349 -4.88 -18.26 7.73
N ILE A 350 -5.68 -19.08 8.42
CA ILE A 350 -6.33 -20.26 7.84
C ILE A 350 -7.25 -19.83 6.69
N LEU A 351 -8.12 -18.84 6.95
CA LEU A 351 -9.07 -18.39 5.96
C LEU A 351 -8.38 -17.67 4.80
N SER A 352 -7.34 -16.87 5.08
CA SER A 352 -6.49 -16.24 4.03
C SER A 352 -5.86 -17.32 3.15
N ALA A 353 -5.26 -18.37 3.73
CA ALA A 353 -4.67 -19.47 2.96
C ALA A 353 -5.72 -20.20 2.11
N ALA A 354 -6.85 -20.58 2.70
CA ALA A 354 -7.91 -21.30 2.00
C ALA A 354 -8.48 -20.49 0.82
N LEU A 355 -8.85 -19.22 1.07
CA LEU A 355 -9.40 -18.34 0.04
C LEU A 355 -8.36 -17.96 -1.02
N THR A 356 -7.09 -17.80 -0.65
CA THR A 356 -6.02 -17.52 -1.62
C THR A 356 -5.76 -18.74 -2.51
N ALA A 357 -5.82 -19.98 -1.99
CA ALA A 357 -5.73 -21.19 -2.80
C ALA A 357 -6.86 -21.26 -3.84
N VAL A 358 -8.10 -20.96 -3.43
CA VAL A 358 -9.24 -20.82 -4.37
C VAL A 358 -8.98 -19.70 -5.37
N GLY A 359 -8.49 -18.56 -4.91
CA GLY A 359 -8.13 -17.41 -5.75
C GLY A 359 -7.10 -17.76 -6.83
N ILE A 360 -6.07 -18.57 -6.49
CA ILE A 360 -5.06 -19.07 -7.46
C ILE A 360 -5.76 -19.88 -8.57
N LEU A 361 -6.63 -20.81 -8.20
CA LEU A 361 -7.36 -21.63 -9.17
C LEU A 361 -8.26 -20.79 -10.08
N LEU A 362 -8.99 -19.82 -9.50
CA LEU A 362 -9.83 -18.89 -10.26
C LEU A 362 -8.98 -18.02 -11.19
N THR A 363 -7.83 -17.53 -10.74
CA THR A 363 -6.91 -16.74 -11.57
C THR A 363 -6.34 -17.56 -12.71
N ILE A 364 -5.96 -18.82 -12.48
CA ILE A 364 -5.53 -19.76 -13.53
C ILE A 364 -6.64 -20.00 -14.56
N ARG A 365 -7.88 -20.04 -14.13
CA ARG A 365 -9.02 -20.34 -15.03
C ARG A 365 -9.51 -19.12 -15.80
N PHE A 366 -9.61 -17.95 -15.16
CA PHE A 366 -10.35 -16.80 -15.66
C PHE A 366 -9.50 -15.57 -15.99
N ALA A 367 -8.25 -15.45 -15.50
CA ALA A 367 -7.41 -14.29 -15.85
C ALA A 367 -7.08 -14.28 -17.36
N PRO A 368 -7.08 -13.11 -18.01
CA PRO A 368 -6.80 -12.96 -19.44
C PRO A 368 -5.47 -13.60 -19.85
N ARG A 369 -5.49 -14.36 -20.96
CA ARG A 369 -4.33 -15.12 -21.44
C ARG A 369 -3.58 -14.46 -22.58
N ARG A 370 -4.26 -13.63 -23.39
CA ARG A 370 -3.73 -12.98 -24.62
C ARG A 370 -3.92 -11.48 -24.56
N ASP A 371 -3.02 -10.74 -25.21
CA ASP A 371 -3.20 -9.31 -25.46
C ASP A 371 -4.19 -9.14 -26.63
N ARG A 372 -5.20 -8.28 -26.47
CA ARG A 372 -6.17 -7.95 -27.54
C ARG A 372 -5.47 -7.30 -28.75
N HIS A 373 -4.38 -6.55 -28.51
CA HIS A 373 -3.61 -5.87 -29.56
C HIS A 373 -2.77 -6.78 -30.45
N SER A 374 -2.62 -8.07 -30.14
CA SER A 374 -1.90 -9.03 -31.03
C SER A 374 -2.75 -9.51 -32.22
N GLN A 375 -3.98 -9.01 -32.39
CA GLN A 375 -4.90 -9.41 -33.48
C GLN A 375 -5.10 -8.33 -34.56
N VAL A 376 -4.36 -7.22 -34.54
CA VAL A 376 -4.32 -6.32 -35.71
C VAL A 376 -3.38 -6.93 -36.74
N PRO A 377 -3.88 -7.37 -37.90
CA PRO A 377 -3.01 -7.87 -38.98
C PRO A 377 -2.04 -6.76 -39.40
N VAL A 378 -0.79 -7.13 -39.65
CA VAL A 378 0.30 -6.25 -40.16
C VAL A 378 0.03 -5.80 -41.62
N GLU A 379 -1.20 -5.79 -42.09
CA GLU A 379 -1.57 -5.45 -43.49
C GLU A 379 -2.14 -4.03 -43.62
N ALA A 380 -1.63 -3.06 -42.86
CA ALA A 380 -1.90 -1.64 -43.15
C ALA A 380 -0.75 -0.76 -42.64
N ARG A 381 0.41 -0.89 -43.29
CA ARG A 381 1.46 0.14 -43.31
C ARG A 381 2.01 0.33 -44.70
#